data_bf98e5231a8d06d150b032836941afc0
#
_entry.id   bf98e5231a8d06d150b032836941afc0
#
_cell.length_a   1.000
_cell.length_b   1.000
_cell.length_c   1.000
_cell.angle_alpha   90.00
_cell.angle_beta   90.00
_cell.angle_gamma   90.00
#
_symmetry.space_group_name_H-M   'P 1'
#
loop_
_entity.id
_entity.type
_entity.pdbx_description
1 polymer ?
#
loop_
_entity_poly.entity_id
_entity_poly.type
_entity_poly.pdbx_seq_one_letter_code
_entity_poly.pdbx_strand_id
1 'polypeptide(L)'
;MTFDEFRASKLMVGQDCSATATQRHQFDSVELPEGFDWRERGGVSPVKNQGHCGSCWTFSTTGCLESAHAIHHGNYFNLSEQQLVDCAQDYDNHGCNGGLPSHAFEYIRYKIHYVTDYYVIVYNI
;
A
#
# COMPACT_ATOMS: atom_id res chain seq x y z
N MET A 1 7.68 -16.77 19.40
CA MET A 1 6.73 -15.64 19.43
C MET A 1 5.34 -16.22 19.62
N THR A 2 4.67 -15.88 20.73
CA THR A 2 3.29 -16.27 21.00
C THR A 2 2.33 -15.45 20.12
N PHE A 3 1.05 -15.84 20.07
CA PHE A 3 0.04 -15.06 19.34
C PHE A 3 -0.13 -13.66 19.95
N ASP A 4 -0.06 -13.53 21.28
CA ASP A 4 -0.18 -12.24 21.96
C ASP A 4 1.01 -11.32 21.67
N GLU A 5 2.24 -11.86 21.63
CA GLU A 5 3.42 -11.12 21.20
C GLU A 5 3.33 -10.68 19.74
N PHE A 6 2.82 -11.55 18.86
CA PHE A 6 2.58 -11.22 17.47
C PHE A 6 1.53 -10.11 17.34
N ARG A 7 0.40 -10.26 18.03
CA ARG A 7 -0.67 -9.26 18.03
C ARG A 7 -0.18 -7.89 18.52
N ALA A 8 0.56 -7.85 19.62
CA ALA A 8 1.07 -6.60 20.20
C ALA A 8 2.12 -5.90 19.33
N SER A 9 2.89 -6.65 18.54
CA SER A 9 4.03 -6.12 17.76
C SER A 9 3.75 -5.93 16.27
N LYS A 10 2.72 -6.58 15.72
CA LYS A 10 2.48 -6.65 14.27
C LYS A 10 1.09 -6.24 13.83
N LEU A 11 0.09 -6.40 14.70
CA LEU A 11 -1.27 -6.06 14.35
C LEU A 11 -1.64 -4.68 14.90
N MET A 12 -2.39 -3.94 14.10
CA MET A 12 -2.97 -2.66 14.49
C MET A 12 -4.21 -2.86 15.37
N VAL A 13 -4.67 -1.81 16.01
CA VAL A 13 -5.97 -1.77 16.67
C VAL A 13 -7.06 -2.01 15.61
N GLY A 14 -8.12 -2.73 15.98
CA GLY A 14 -9.25 -3.00 15.07
C GLY A 14 -9.79 -1.70 14.46
N GLN A 15 -9.89 -1.67 13.14
CA GLN A 15 -10.41 -0.53 12.38
C GLN A 15 -11.78 -0.87 11.81
N ASP A 16 -12.62 0.14 11.65
CA ASP A 16 -13.87 0.01 10.91
C ASP A 16 -13.57 0.14 9.40
N CYS A 17 -13.43 -0.99 8.74
CA CYS A 17 -13.10 -1.06 7.33
C CYS A 17 -14.39 -1.03 6.49
N SER A 18 -14.88 0.15 6.15
CA SER A 18 -15.90 0.30 5.12
C SER A 18 -15.23 0.28 3.74
N ALA A 19 -15.14 -0.89 3.12
CA ALA A 19 -14.65 -1.00 1.75
C ALA A 19 -15.65 -0.39 0.78
N THR A 20 -15.27 0.70 0.15
CA THR A 20 -16.08 1.37 -0.90
C THR A 20 -15.79 0.77 -2.28
N ALA A 21 -16.23 -0.44 -2.54
CA ALA A 21 -16.24 -1.00 -3.89
C ALA A 21 -17.51 -0.56 -4.61
N THR A 22 -17.46 0.52 -5.37
CA THR A 22 -18.63 1.06 -6.08
C THR A 22 -18.75 0.57 -7.52
N GLN A 23 -17.74 -0.08 -8.09
CA GLN A 23 -17.80 -0.57 -9.47
C GLN A 23 -17.48 -2.06 -9.54
N ARG A 24 -18.45 -2.82 -10.04
CA ARG A 24 -18.19 -4.19 -10.51
C ARG A 24 -17.65 -4.10 -11.93
N HIS A 25 -16.40 -4.46 -12.13
CA HIS A 25 -15.89 -4.70 -13.47
C HIS A 25 -16.59 -5.94 -14.04
N GLN A 26 -17.28 -5.80 -15.16
CA GLN A 26 -17.67 -6.95 -15.97
C GLN A 26 -16.44 -7.38 -16.75
N PHE A 27 -15.97 -8.56 -16.44
CA PHE A 27 -14.94 -9.21 -17.25
C PHE A 27 -15.64 -9.94 -18.40
N ASP A 28 -15.22 -9.65 -19.62
CA ASP A 28 -15.60 -10.45 -20.78
C ASP A 28 -15.09 -11.89 -20.55
N SER A 29 -15.81 -12.87 -21.08
CA SER A 29 -15.44 -14.28 -20.99
C SER A 29 -14.18 -14.56 -21.81
N VAL A 30 -13.04 -14.27 -21.22
CA VAL A 30 -11.72 -14.59 -21.78
C VAL A 30 -11.26 -15.92 -21.21
N GLU A 31 -10.73 -16.79 -22.06
CA GLU A 31 -10.09 -18.02 -21.61
C GLU A 31 -8.88 -17.66 -20.74
N LEU A 32 -8.96 -18.01 -19.46
CA LEU A 32 -7.91 -17.70 -18.50
C LEU A 32 -6.78 -18.74 -18.61
N PRO A 33 -5.51 -18.33 -18.48
CA PRO A 33 -4.40 -19.28 -18.43
C PRO A 33 -4.49 -20.17 -17.18
N GLU A 34 -3.93 -21.38 -17.21
CA GLU A 34 -3.89 -22.30 -16.07
C GLU A 34 -3.21 -21.71 -14.82
N GLY A 35 -2.27 -20.78 -15.02
CA GLY A 35 -1.57 -20.08 -13.95
C GLY A 35 -1.09 -18.72 -14.42
N PHE A 36 -1.04 -17.77 -13.47
CA PHE A 36 -0.56 -16.44 -13.74
C PHE A 36 0.14 -15.88 -12.50
N ASP A 37 1.40 -15.48 -12.63
CA ASP A 37 2.20 -14.90 -11.54
C ASP A 37 2.80 -13.56 -11.97
N TRP A 38 2.37 -12.49 -11.31
CA TRP A 38 2.88 -11.15 -11.56
C TRP A 38 4.35 -10.96 -11.19
N ARG A 39 4.92 -11.83 -10.33
CA ARG A 39 6.34 -11.80 -9.98
C ARG A 39 7.22 -12.12 -11.19
N GLU A 40 6.80 -13.06 -12.02
CA GLU A 40 7.49 -13.46 -13.25
C GLU A 40 7.42 -12.36 -14.33
N ARG A 41 6.50 -11.43 -14.18
CA ARG A 41 6.29 -10.30 -15.10
C ARG A 41 6.79 -8.97 -14.57
N GLY A 42 7.53 -8.98 -13.46
CA GLY A 42 8.09 -7.76 -12.86
C GLY A 42 7.03 -6.82 -12.26
N GLY A 43 5.82 -7.31 -12.00
CA GLY A 43 4.72 -6.52 -11.44
C GLY A 43 4.68 -6.49 -9.91
N VAL A 44 5.61 -7.15 -9.22
CA VAL A 44 5.61 -7.27 -7.75
C VAL A 44 7.00 -7.00 -7.20
N SER A 45 7.06 -6.18 -6.15
CA SER A 45 8.29 -5.90 -5.41
C SER A 45 8.79 -7.09 -4.60
N PRO A 46 10.07 -7.09 -4.20
CA PRO A 46 10.56 -7.97 -3.15
C PRO A 46 9.75 -7.80 -1.86
N VAL A 47 9.66 -8.87 -1.07
CA VAL A 47 8.98 -8.85 0.23
C VAL A 47 9.67 -7.84 1.17
N LYS A 48 8.88 -6.93 1.72
CA LYS A 48 9.31 -5.93 2.69
C LYS A 48 9.01 -6.39 4.13
N ASN A 49 9.52 -5.67 5.13
CA ASN A 49 9.29 -5.98 6.55
C ASN A 49 8.95 -4.70 7.32
N GLN A 50 7.79 -4.68 7.96
CA GLN A 50 7.31 -3.53 8.76
C GLN A 50 7.98 -3.39 10.14
N GLY A 51 8.81 -4.33 10.55
CA GLY A 51 9.44 -4.30 11.88
C GLY A 51 8.43 -4.44 13.03
N HIS A 52 8.64 -3.68 14.09
CA HIS A 52 7.78 -3.60 15.28
C HIS A 52 6.87 -2.36 15.24
N CYS A 53 6.07 -2.24 14.18
CA CYS A 53 5.20 -1.10 13.95
C CYS A 53 3.91 -1.59 13.28
N GLY A 54 2.75 -1.14 13.73
CA GLY A 54 1.45 -1.46 13.12
C GLY A 54 1.20 -0.69 11.84
N SER A 55 2.16 -0.73 10.89
CA SER A 55 2.19 0.03 9.64
C SER A 55 1.81 -0.77 8.40
N CYS A 56 1.18 -1.94 8.55
CA CYS A 56 0.79 -2.78 7.41
C CYS A 56 -0.07 -2.04 6.36
N TRP A 57 -0.83 -1.05 6.79
CA TRP A 57 -1.64 -0.18 5.92
C TRP A 57 -0.77 0.63 4.93
N THR A 58 0.43 1.06 5.34
CA THR A 58 1.36 1.78 4.44
C THR A 58 1.97 0.85 3.41
N PHE A 59 2.37 -0.37 3.80
CA PHE A 59 2.92 -1.38 2.90
C PHE A 59 1.88 -1.86 1.87
N SER A 60 0.63 -1.99 2.28
CA SER A 60 -0.47 -2.30 1.37
C SER A 60 -0.66 -1.19 0.33
N THR A 61 -0.61 0.07 0.75
CA THR A 61 -0.76 1.24 -0.12
C THR A 61 0.39 1.37 -1.11
N THR A 62 1.64 1.33 -0.62
CA THR A 62 2.84 1.46 -1.46
C THR A 62 2.94 0.30 -2.44
N GLY A 63 2.76 -0.94 -1.98
CA GLY A 63 2.81 -2.11 -2.84
C GLY A 63 1.77 -2.09 -3.97
N CYS A 64 0.56 -1.59 -3.69
CA CYS A 64 -0.46 -1.41 -4.71
C CYS A 64 -0.03 -0.39 -5.79
N LEU A 65 0.50 0.77 -5.38
CA LEU A 65 0.96 1.81 -6.31
C LEU A 65 2.19 1.39 -7.10
N GLU A 66 3.16 0.77 -6.44
CA GLU A 66 4.37 0.25 -7.05
C GLU A 66 4.05 -0.79 -8.13
N SER A 67 3.16 -1.73 -7.83
CA SER A 67 2.71 -2.76 -8.76
C SER A 67 1.90 -2.17 -9.92
N ALA A 68 0.98 -1.26 -9.65
CA ALA A 68 0.22 -0.58 -10.69
C ALA A 68 1.14 0.17 -11.66
N HIS A 69 2.13 0.90 -11.13
CA HIS A 69 3.12 1.59 -11.95
C HIS A 69 3.96 0.62 -12.79
N ALA A 70 4.48 -0.46 -12.18
CA ALA A 70 5.28 -1.45 -12.88
C ALA A 70 4.51 -2.12 -14.03
N ILE A 71 3.23 -2.42 -13.83
CA ILE A 71 2.37 -3.02 -14.85
C ILE A 71 2.11 -2.04 -16.01
N HIS A 72 1.88 -0.76 -15.71
CA HIS A 72 1.53 0.22 -16.74
C HIS A 72 2.74 0.82 -17.47
N HIS A 73 3.87 0.97 -16.78
CA HIS A 73 5.05 1.67 -17.30
C HIS A 73 6.26 0.77 -17.54
N GLY A 74 6.19 -0.50 -17.14
CA GLY A 74 7.25 -1.50 -17.38
C GLY A 74 8.50 -1.32 -16.51
N ASN A 75 8.49 -0.40 -15.56
CA ASN A 75 9.60 -0.16 -14.63
C ASN A 75 9.10 -0.06 -13.20
N TYR A 76 9.90 -0.60 -12.29
CA TYR A 76 9.60 -0.62 -10.87
C TYR A 76 10.32 0.51 -10.14
N PHE A 77 9.67 1.10 -9.13
CA PHE A 77 10.27 2.04 -8.20
C PHE A 77 9.78 1.77 -6.77
N ASN A 78 10.57 2.15 -5.78
CA ASN A 78 10.20 1.99 -4.38
C ASN A 78 9.56 3.28 -3.84
N LEU A 79 8.45 3.10 -3.12
CA LEU A 79 7.82 4.17 -2.36
C LEU A 79 8.20 4.07 -0.88
N SER A 80 8.11 5.18 -0.15
CA SER A 80 8.43 5.25 1.27
C SER A 80 7.20 5.00 2.14
N GLU A 81 7.13 3.86 2.79
CA GLU A 81 6.15 3.57 3.84
C GLU A 81 6.29 4.51 5.02
N GLN A 82 7.54 4.90 5.33
CA GLN A 82 7.82 5.79 6.45
C GLN A 82 7.18 7.16 6.27
N GLN A 83 7.13 7.69 5.07
CA GLN A 83 6.46 8.95 4.80
C GLN A 83 4.96 8.89 5.14
N LEU A 84 4.30 7.78 4.82
CA LEU A 84 2.89 7.60 5.18
C LEU A 84 2.71 7.51 6.70
N VAL A 85 3.61 6.79 7.39
CA VAL A 85 3.62 6.69 8.86
C VAL A 85 3.73 8.08 9.50
N ASP A 86 4.59 8.95 8.95
CA ASP A 86 4.94 10.24 9.56
C ASP A 86 4.00 11.39 9.15
N CYS A 87 3.35 11.31 8.00
CA CYS A 87 2.71 12.48 7.40
C CYS A 87 1.21 12.31 7.07
N ALA A 88 0.64 11.11 7.22
CA ALA A 88 -0.74 10.85 6.81
C ALA A 88 -1.79 10.95 7.94
N GLN A 89 -1.44 11.54 9.09
CA GLN A 89 -2.32 11.61 10.28
C GLN A 89 -3.55 12.50 10.05
N ASP A 90 -3.44 13.56 9.25
CA ASP A 90 -4.56 14.44 8.90
C ASP A 90 -5.69 13.72 8.12
N TYR A 91 -5.41 12.48 7.68
CA TYR A 91 -6.33 11.62 6.94
C TYR A 91 -6.75 10.39 7.77
N ASP A 92 -6.90 10.57 9.07
CA ASP A 92 -7.34 9.55 10.02
C ASP A 92 -6.48 8.27 10.00
N ASN A 93 -5.16 8.47 9.90
CA ASN A 93 -4.15 7.43 10.10
C ASN A 93 -3.37 7.71 11.39
N HIS A 94 -2.89 6.67 12.05
CA HIS A 94 -2.32 6.76 13.39
C HIS A 94 -0.89 6.18 13.47
N GLY A 95 -0.12 6.30 12.39
CA GLY A 95 1.27 5.83 12.35
C GLY A 95 1.41 4.35 12.65
N CYS A 96 2.20 4.01 13.67
CA CYS A 96 2.37 2.63 14.14
C CYS A 96 1.16 2.05 14.89
N ASN A 97 0.17 2.88 15.24
CA ASN A 97 -1.05 2.41 15.90
C ASN A 97 -2.14 1.98 14.90
N GLY A 98 -1.86 2.07 13.61
CA GLY A 98 -2.75 1.64 12.56
C GLY A 98 -3.19 2.75 11.61
N GLY A 99 -3.94 2.37 10.61
CA GLY A 99 -4.49 3.23 9.57
C GLY A 99 -5.19 2.40 8.51
N LEU A 100 -5.73 3.07 7.50
CA LEU A 100 -6.40 2.42 6.39
C LEU A 100 -5.71 2.78 5.06
N PRO A 101 -5.53 1.82 4.15
CA PRO A 101 -5.01 2.11 2.82
C PRO A 101 -5.83 3.14 2.05
N SER A 102 -7.16 3.16 2.21
CA SER A 102 -8.05 4.17 1.62
C SER A 102 -7.67 5.60 2.05
N HIS A 103 -7.43 5.80 3.34
CA HIS A 103 -7.02 7.09 3.91
C HIS A 103 -5.61 7.49 3.45
N ALA A 104 -4.71 6.51 3.29
CA ALA A 104 -3.39 6.76 2.72
C ALA A 104 -3.46 7.16 1.25
N PHE A 105 -4.35 6.56 0.45
CA PHE A 105 -4.58 6.99 -0.93
C PHE A 105 -5.15 8.41 -1.02
N GLU A 106 -6.02 8.81 -0.09
CA GLU A 106 -6.50 10.18 0.00
C GLU A 106 -5.38 11.17 0.32
N TYR A 107 -4.52 10.85 1.30
CA TYR A 107 -3.33 11.64 1.59
C TYR A 107 -2.47 11.82 0.33
N ILE A 108 -2.14 10.73 -0.36
CA ILE A 108 -1.33 10.77 -1.58
C ILE A 108 -2.00 11.62 -2.65
N ARG A 109 -3.29 11.43 -2.87
CA ARG A 109 -4.06 12.17 -3.87
C ARG A 109 -4.10 13.68 -3.62
N TYR A 110 -4.30 14.11 -2.37
CA TYR A 110 -4.55 15.51 -2.06
C TYR A 110 -3.32 16.30 -1.63
N LYS A 111 -2.35 15.67 -0.99
CA LYS A 111 -1.14 16.36 -0.51
C LYS A 111 0.02 16.30 -1.50
N ILE A 112 0.15 15.21 -2.22
CA ILE A 112 1.27 15.04 -3.16
C ILE A 112 1.00 15.75 -4.50
N HIS A 113 -0.25 16.00 -4.87
CA HIS A 113 -0.61 16.79 -6.05
C HIS A 113 -0.13 18.27 -6.01
N TYR A 114 0.25 18.78 -4.84
CA TYR A 114 0.78 20.16 -4.71
C TYR A 114 2.31 20.23 -4.84
N VAL A 115 2.99 19.12 -4.99
CA VAL A 115 4.41 19.05 -5.24
C VAL A 115 4.60 18.53 -6.66
N THR A 116 4.56 19.48 -7.60
CA THR A 116 4.92 19.37 -9.03
C THR A 116 5.56 18.05 -9.48
N ASP A 117 4.93 17.42 -10.40
CA ASP A 117 5.32 16.48 -11.48
C ASP A 117 6.49 15.49 -11.30
N TYR A 118 7.30 15.52 -10.21
CA TYR A 118 8.50 14.69 -10.13
C TYR A 118 8.93 14.17 -8.74
N TYR A 119 8.24 14.45 -7.64
CA TYR A 119 8.64 13.97 -6.31
C TYR A 119 7.53 13.19 -5.61
N VAL A 120 7.19 12.05 -6.17
CA VAL A 120 6.47 11.04 -5.42
C VAL A 120 7.50 10.24 -4.64
N ILE A 121 7.53 10.48 -3.30
CA ILE A 121 7.92 9.48 -2.31
C ILE A 121 9.11 8.58 -2.75
N VAL A 122 10.21 9.14 -3.14
CA VAL A 122 11.44 8.36 -3.29
C VAL A 122 12.35 8.77 -2.15
N TYR A 123 12.49 7.91 -1.13
CA TYR A 123 13.76 7.64 -0.46
C TYR A 123 13.58 6.60 0.63
N ASN A 124 14.09 5.39 0.36
CA ASN A 124 14.64 4.56 1.41
C ASN A 124 15.97 5.21 1.84
N ILE A 125 16.09 5.58 3.09
CA ILE A 125 17.37 5.67 3.77
C ILE A 125 17.53 4.40 4.61
#